data_b449956d413bcbf680573c1d66355be1
#
_entry.id   b449956d413bcbf680573c1d66355be1
#
_cell.length_a   1.000
_cell.length_b   1.000
_cell.length_c   1.000
_cell.angle_alpha   90.00
_cell.angle_beta   90.00
_cell.angle_gamma   90.00
#
_symmetry.space_group_name_H-M   'P 1'
#
loop_
_entity.id
_entity.type
_entity.pdbx_description
1 polymer ?
#
loop_
_entity_poly.entity_id
_entity_poly.type
_entity_poly.pdbx_seq_one_letter_code
_entity_poly.pdbx_strand_id
1 'polypeptide(L)'
;MKIQFKKIVWRTLIVMFPIVASAIDDGPRMYWNGPVDTNILQTYYWTVHGNNVTPEGTQPNNNFETDISLGILAYNRIFDLAGHAMILTGVMTAGNISGTISTPINSTARSSRGLGDLYLQGVVNLFGAPALSAEEFARYKQGAVLSLLVGVTAPTGDYENSRALNMGANRWNARIGLPFMQTLGDWIPGEITTLEILPSVWFYGNNDDYTSLGLN
;
A
#
# COMPACT_ATOMS: atom_id res chain seq x y z
N MET A 1 -38.07 -25.70 11.58
CA MET A 1 -37.92 -24.24 11.78
C MET A 1 -36.50 -23.81 12.12
N LYS A 2 -35.46 -24.58 11.72
CA LYS A 2 -34.04 -24.26 11.98
C LYS A 2 -33.21 -23.87 10.74
N ILE A 3 -33.79 -23.90 9.54
CA ILE A 3 -33.05 -23.68 8.27
C ILE A 3 -33.14 -22.24 7.76
N GLN A 4 -34.12 -21.47 8.24
CA GLN A 4 -34.33 -20.08 7.78
C GLN A 4 -33.36 -19.08 8.45
N PHE A 5 -32.87 -19.32 9.66
CA PHE A 5 -32.02 -18.39 10.40
C PHE A 5 -30.60 -18.25 9.81
N LYS A 6 -30.04 -19.35 9.27
CA LYS A 6 -28.68 -19.29 8.66
C LYS A 6 -28.64 -18.51 7.35
N LYS A 7 -29.71 -18.52 6.56
CA LYS A 7 -29.75 -17.79 5.29
C LYS A 7 -29.94 -16.28 5.46
N ILE A 8 -30.57 -15.86 6.55
CA ILE A 8 -30.81 -14.44 6.85
C ILE A 8 -29.52 -13.78 7.34
N VAL A 9 -28.76 -14.46 8.18
CA VAL A 9 -27.47 -13.93 8.72
C VAL A 9 -26.46 -13.68 7.61
N TRP A 10 -26.35 -14.57 6.62
CA TRP A 10 -25.44 -14.37 5.48
C TRP A 10 -25.87 -13.24 4.54
N ARG A 11 -27.15 -13.04 4.36
CA ARG A 11 -27.66 -11.94 3.51
C ARG A 11 -27.54 -10.57 4.18
N THR A 12 -27.61 -10.50 5.50
CA THR A 12 -27.49 -9.25 6.24
C THR A 12 -26.02 -8.83 6.41
N LEU A 13 -25.09 -9.78 6.45
CA LEU A 13 -23.64 -9.46 6.54
C LEU A 13 -23.10 -8.83 5.24
N ILE A 14 -23.67 -9.16 4.08
CA ILE A 14 -23.24 -8.61 2.78
C ILE A 14 -23.73 -7.16 2.59
N VAL A 15 -24.77 -6.73 3.28
CA VAL A 15 -25.36 -5.38 3.13
C VAL A 15 -24.74 -4.34 4.06
N MET A 16 -23.92 -4.74 5.07
CA MET A 16 -23.39 -3.82 6.07
C MET A 16 -21.93 -3.37 5.84
N PHE A 17 -21.36 -3.59 4.66
CA PHE A 17 -20.11 -2.94 4.29
C PHE A 17 -20.37 -1.83 3.27
N PRO A 18 -20.49 -0.57 3.69
CA PRO A 18 -20.22 0.53 2.77
C PRO A 18 -18.72 0.50 2.51
N ILE A 19 -18.34 -0.23 1.46
CA ILE A 19 -16.95 -0.22 1.00
C ILE A 19 -16.71 1.11 0.30
N VAL A 20 -16.33 2.11 1.05
CA VAL A 20 -15.50 3.18 0.52
C VAL A 20 -14.07 2.65 0.60
N ALA A 21 -13.73 1.75 -0.30
CA ALA A 21 -12.36 1.31 -0.46
C ALA A 21 -11.63 2.38 -1.26
N SER A 22 -11.02 3.34 -0.58
CA SER A 22 -9.88 4.05 -1.13
C SER A 22 -8.69 3.10 -1.04
N ALA A 23 -8.54 2.24 -2.04
CA ALA A 23 -7.40 1.35 -2.12
C ALA A 23 -6.23 2.12 -2.74
N ILE A 24 -5.31 2.58 -1.92
CA ILE A 24 -3.90 2.55 -2.35
C ILE A 24 -3.57 1.07 -2.33
N ASP A 25 -3.67 0.45 -3.49
CA ASP A 25 -3.42 -0.98 -3.64
C ASP A 25 -1.90 -1.21 -3.68
N ASP A 26 -1.41 -2.02 -2.76
CA ASP A 26 -0.02 -2.48 -2.77
C ASP A 26 0.26 -3.44 -3.95
N GLY A 27 -0.76 -3.73 -4.75
CA GLY A 27 -0.73 -4.63 -5.88
C GLY A 27 -1.04 -6.09 -5.52
N PRO A 28 -1.45 -6.89 -6.50
CA PRO A 28 -1.78 -8.29 -6.27
C PRO A 28 -0.54 -9.08 -5.88
N ARG A 29 -0.70 -10.00 -4.94
CA ARG A 29 0.34 -10.93 -4.48
C ARG A 29 1.58 -10.27 -3.86
N MET A 30 1.49 -9.03 -3.39
CA MET A 30 2.61 -8.33 -2.74
C MET A 30 3.06 -9.00 -1.44
N TYR A 31 2.17 -9.75 -0.79
CA TYR A 31 2.44 -10.47 0.46
C TYR A 31 2.54 -11.98 0.28
N TRP A 32 2.72 -12.41 -0.95
CA TRP A 32 2.94 -13.80 -1.27
C TRP A 32 4.26 -14.27 -0.66
N ASN A 33 4.24 -15.45 -0.04
CA ASN A 33 5.44 -16.04 0.51
C ASN A 33 6.47 -16.34 -0.59
N GLY A 34 7.74 -16.27 -0.23
CA GLY A 34 8.88 -16.64 -1.07
C GLY A 34 9.88 -17.46 -0.26
N PRO A 35 10.86 -18.08 -0.92
CA PRO A 35 11.91 -18.79 -0.24
C PRO A 35 12.78 -17.84 0.58
N VAL A 36 13.23 -18.28 1.76
CA VAL A 36 14.17 -17.51 2.59
C VAL A 36 15.50 -17.28 1.86
N ASP A 37 16.27 -16.32 2.34
CA ASP A 37 17.54 -15.87 1.74
C ASP A 37 17.42 -15.28 0.33
N THR A 38 16.19 -14.96 -0.10
CA THR A 38 15.94 -14.32 -1.39
C THR A 38 16.04 -12.80 -1.27
N ASN A 39 16.70 -12.20 -2.27
CA ASN A 39 16.76 -10.77 -2.50
C ASN A 39 16.03 -10.45 -3.79
N ILE A 40 15.12 -9.50 -3.76
CA ILE A 40 14.34 -9.09 -4.94
C ILE A 40 14.49 -7.59 -5.11
N LEU A 41 15.06 -7.17 -6.24
CA LEU A 41 15.10 -5.78 -6.65
C LEU A 41 14.03 -5.57 -7.72
N GLN A 42 13.12 -4.63 -7.47
CA GLN A 42 12.01 -4.32 -8.36
C GLN A 42 12.08 -2.86 -8.78
N THR A 43 11.83 -2.61 -10.03
CA THR A 43 11.72 -1.25 -10.56
C THR A 43 10.39 -1.10 -11.26
N TYR A 44 9.68 -0.01 -10.96
CA TYR A 44 8.41 0.33 -11.58
C TYR A 44 8.46 1.73 -12.14
N TYR A 45 7.72 1.96 -13.20
CA TYR A 45 7.36 3.29 -13.63
C TYR A 45 5.85 3.41 -13.53
N TRP A 46 5.39 4.38 -12.75
CA TRP A 46 3.98 4.58 -12.47
C TRP A 46 3.54 5.95 -12.95
N THR A 47 2.45 5.99 -13.70
CA THR A 47 1.80 7.21 -14.14
C THR A 47 0.35 7.19 -13.69
N VAL A 48 -0.08 8.29 -13.08
CA VAL A 48 -1.48 8.48 -12.69
C VAL A 48 -1.94 9.83 -13.25
N HIS A 49 -3.11 9.80 -13.87
CA HIS A 49 -3.75 10.98 -14.44
C HIS A 49 -5.22 10.99 -14.01
N GLY A 50 -5.69 12.10 -13.49
CA GLY A 50 -7.09 12.24 -13.12
C GLY A 50 -7.38 13.25 -12.03
N ASN A 51 -8.66 13.38 -11.70
CA ASN A 51 -9.18 14.34 -10.73
C ASN A 51 -9.48 13.73 -9.34
N ASN A 52 -9.18 12.44 -9.14
CA ASN A 52 -9.47 11.72 -7.90
C ASN A 52 -8.22 11.33 -7.12
N VAL A 53 -7.03 11.67 -7.63
CA VAL A 53 -5.77 11.39 -6.94
C VAL A 53 -5.38 12.58 -6.11
N THR A 54 -5.70 12.53 -4.83
CA THR A 54 -5.27 13.55 -3.88
C THR A 54 -4.05 13.04 -3.11
N PRO A 55 -3.08 13.90 -2.79
CA PRO A 55 -2.02 13.54 -1.86
C PRO A 55 -2.61 13.02 -0.55
N GLU A 56 -1.93 12.06 0.10
CA GLU A 56 -2.38 11.49 1.36
C GLU A 56 -2.72 12.57 2.39
N GLY A 57 -3.89 12.42 3.03
CA GLY A 57 -4.37 13.35 4.05
C GLY A 57 -5.08 14.60 3.53
N THR A 58 -5.33 14.70 2.22
CA THR A 58 -6.13 15.79 1.65
C THR A 58 -7.54 15.33 1.30
N GLN A 59 -8.50 16.27 1.32
CA GLN A 59 -9.88 15.97 0.90
C GLN A 59 -9.97 15.93 -0.62
N PRO A 60 -10.71 14.97 -1.21
CA PRO A 60 -10.98 14.96 -2.63
C PRO A 60 -11.66 16.25 -3.09
N ASN A 61 -11.13 16.87 -4.13
CA ASN A 61 -11.68 18.08 -4.73
C ASN A 61 -11.90 17.85 -6.24
N ASN A 62 -13.13 17.91 -6.69
CA ASN A 62 -13.51 17.65 -8.09
C ASN A 62 -12.90 18.66 -9.09
N ASN A 63 -12.37 19.78 -8.61
CA ASN A 63 -11.71 20.82 -9.43
C ASN A 63 -10.18 20.68 -9.45
N PHE A 64 -9.64 19.59 -8.93
CA PHE A 64 -8.22 19.33 -8.86
C PHE A 64 -7.84 18.19 -9.81
N GLU A 65 -7.12 18.51 -10.87
CA GLU A 65 -6.52 17.53 -11.76
C GLU A 65 -5.07 17.27 -11.35
N THR A 66 -4.68 16.00 -11.32
CA THR A 66 -3.33 15.59 -10.93
C THR A 66 -2.71 14.73 -12.01
N ASP A 67 -1.46 15.02 -12.34
CA ASP A 67 -0.57 14.21 -13.15
C ASP A 67 0.63 13.80 -12.30
N ILE A 68 0.82 12.50 -12.13
CA ILE A 68 1.91 11.92 -11.36
C ILE A 68 2.71 11.00 -12.27
N SER A 69 4.03 11.13 -12.26
CA SER A 69 4.94 10.22 -12.94
C SER A 69 6.09 9.88 -12.01
N LEU A 70 6.16 8.62 -11.58
CA LEU A 70 7.12 8.13 -10.59
C LEU A 70 7.92 6.95 -11.13
N GLY A 71 9.23 7.02 -10.99
CA GLY A 71 10.10 5.86 -10.92
C GLY A 71 10.11 5.33 -9.48
N ILE A 72 9.92 4.05 -9.29
CA ILE A 72 9.88 3.39 -7.99
C ILE A 72 10.96 2.32 -7.99
N LEU A 73 11.82 2.34 -6.97
CA LEU A 73 12.80 1.31 -6.67
C LEU A 73 12.40 0.64 -5.36
N ALA A 74 12.13 -0.66 -5.41
CA ALA A 74 11.82 -1.46 -4.24
C ALA A 74 12.83 -2.60 -4.07
N TYR A 75 13.34 -2.75 -2.86
CA TYR A 75 14.20 -3.87 -2.48
C TYR A 75 13.52 -4.70 -1.40
N ASN A 76 13.42 -6.01 -1.63
CA ASN A 76 12.84 -6.95 -0.68
C ASN A 76 13.88 -7.99 -0.28
N ARG A 77 13.95 -8.28 1.01
CA ARG A 77 14.73 -9.37 1.57
C ARG A 77 13.80 -10.30 2.34
N ILE A 78 13.87 -11.60 2.04
CA ILE A 78 13.09 -12.63 2.74
C ILE A 78 14.02 -13.41 3.66
N PHE A 79 13.64 -13.54 4.93
CA PHE A 79 14.39 -14.31 5.93
C PHE A 79 13.50 -15.21 6.76
N ASP A 80 14.16 -16.11 7.48
CA ASP A 80 13.56 -16.92 8.54
C ASP A 80 13.51 -16.10 9.85
N LEU A 81 12.33 -15.91 10.38
CA LEU A 81 12.08 -15.40 11.74
C LEU A 81 11.40 -16.48 12.56
N ALA A 82 12.19 -17.26 13.28
CA ALA A 82 11.70 -18.34 14.15
C ALA A 82 10.77 -19.36 13.44
N GLY A 83 11.12 -19.75 12.21
CA GLY A 83 10.34 -20.69 11.40
C GLY A 83 9.23 -20.06 10.55
N HIS A 84 9.07 -18.74 10.62
CA HIS A 84 8.13 -17.97 9.83
C HIS A 84 8.85 -17.14 8.78
N ALA A 85 8.35 -17.12 7.55
CA ALA A 85 8.91 -16.23 6.55
C ALA A 85 8.60 -14.77 6.91
N MET A 86 9.62 -13.93 6.88
CA MET A 86 9.53 -12.49 7.07
C MET A 86 10.05 -11.78 5.81
N ILE A 87 9.31 -10.79 5.34
CA ILE A 87 9.71 -9.93 4.21
C ILE A 87 10.02 -8.54 4.76
N LEU A 88 11.23 -8.06 4.51
CA LEU A 88 11.59 -6.67 4.74
C LEU A 88 11.67 -5.96 3.40
N THR A 89 10.96 -4.85 3.28
CA THR A 89 10.87 -4.05 2.05
C THR A 89 11.35 -2.63 2.31
N GLY A 90 12.19 -2.10 1.42
CA GLY A 90 12.51 -0.69 1.33
C GLY A 90 12.08 -0.15 -0.01
N VAL A 91 11.40 1.01 -0.03
CA VAL A 91 10.90 1.64 -1.25
C VAL A 91 11.37 3.09 -1.33
N MET A 92 11.95 3.45 -2.47
CA MET A 92 12.31 4.82 -2.83
C MET A 92 11.58 5.22 -4.09
N THR A 93 11.12 6.46 -4.14
CA THR A 93 10.45 7.01 -5.32
C THR A 93 11.17 8.26 -5.80
N ALA A 94 11.14 8.50 -7.10
CA ALA A 94 11.62 9.73 -7.72
C ALA A 94 10.75 10.07 -8.92
N GLY A 95 10.45 11.34 -9.11
CA GLY A 95 9.63 11.72 -10.27
C GLY A 95 9.10 13.13 -10.19
N ASN A 96 7.91 13.31 -10.73
CA ASN A 96 7.20 14.59 -10.71
C ASN A 96 5.72 14.40 -10.41
N ILE A 97 5.19 15.38 -9.71
CA ILE A 97 3.76 15.57 -9.48
C ILE A 97 3.38 16.96 -9.97
N SER A 98 2.32 17.07 -10.75
CA SER A 98 1.70 18.33 -11.09
C SER A 98 0.21 18.29 -10.76
N GLY A 99 -0.33 19.44 -10.39
CA GLY A 99 -1.75 19.57 -10.08
C GLY A 99 -2.28 20.90 -10.57
N THR A 100 -3.49 20.87 -11.11
CA THR A 100 -4.21 22.06 -11.58
C THR A 100 -5.49 22.22 -10.79
N ILE A 101 -5.64 23.36 -10.13
CA ILE A 101 -6.88 23.75 -9.46
C ILE A 101 -7.62 24.71 -10.38
N SER A 102 -8.82 24.33 -10.78
CA SER A 102 -9.69 25.15 -11.63
C SER A 102 -10.84 25.72 -10.83
N THR A 103 -11.04 27.02 -10.92
CA THR A 103 -12.20 27.74 -10.41
C THR A 103 -12.95 28.38 -11.57
N PRO A 104 -14.22 28.83 -11.42
CA PRO A 104 -14.97 29.45 -12.52
C PRO A 104 -14.31 30.69 -13.15
N ILE A 105 -13.36 31.29 -12.46
CA ILE A 105 -12.70 32.55 -12.89
C ILE A 105 -11.20 32.42 -13.08
N ASN A 106 -10.58 31.33 -12.61
CA ASN A 106 -9.12 31.15 -12.70
C ASN A 106 -8.73 29.67 -12.66
N SER A 107 -7.58 29.35 -13.27
CA SER A 107 -6.93 28.05 -13.21
C SER A 107 -5.48 28.24 -12.78
N THR A 108 -5.05 27.50 -11.76
CA THR A 108 -3.69 27.59 -11.22
C THR A 108 -3.03 26.22 -11.26
N ALA A 109 -1.95 26.11 -12.02
CA ALA A 109 -1.12 24.91 -12.07
C ALA A 109 0.07 25.03 -11.12
N ARG A 110 0.43 23.91 -10.47
CA ARG A 110 1.61 23.77 -9.63
C ARG A 110 2.28 22.44 -9.96
N SER A 111 3.59 22.37 -9.82
CA SER A 111 4.34 21.14 -10.02
C SER A 111 5.50 21.04 -9.02
N SER A 112 5.87 19.83 -8.70
CA SER A 112 7.07 19.50 -7.92
C SER A 112 7.78 18.32 -8.58
N ARG A 113 9.10 18.28 -8.45
CA ARG A 113 9.95 17.20 -8.93
C ARG A 113 11.04 16.92 -7.91
N GLY A 114 11.36 15.63 -7.72
CA GLY A 114 12.41 15.24 -6.80
C GLY A 114 12.26 13.82 -6.29
N LEU A 115 12.81 13.57 -5.10
CA LEU A 115 12.70 12.31 -4.37
C LEU A 115 11.46 12.33 -3.47
N GLY A 116 10.75 11.21 -3.41
CA GLY A 116 9.73 10.97 -2.40
C GLY A 116 10.32 10.48 -1.08
N ASP A 117 9.48 10.35 -0.08
CA ASP A 117 9.86 9.83 1.23
C ASP A 117 10.25 8.35 1.16
N LEU A 118 11.23 7.95 1.98
CA LEU A 118 11.63 6.56 2.12
C LEU A 118 10.56 5.79 2.91
N TYR A 119 10.06 4.71 2.32
CA TYR A 119 9.16 3.78 2.98
C TYR A 119 9.88 2.48 3.33
N LEU A 120 9.77 2.04 4.58
CA LEU A 120 10.26 0.77 5.08
C LEU A 120 9.11 -0.05 5.63
N GLN A 121 9.05 -1.36 5.30
CA GLN A 121 8.00 -2.25 5.73
C GLN A 121 8.54 -3.61 6.12
N GLY A 122 8.04 -4.16 7.22
CA GLY A 122 8.21 -5.55 7.61
C GLY A 122 6.87 -6.28 7.54
N VAL A 123 6.86 -7.46 6.93
CA VAL A 123 5.71 -8.37 6.92
C VAL A 123 6.15 -9.71 7.50
N VAL A 124 5.58 -10.08 8.63
CA VAL A 124 5.83 -11.37 9.30
C VAL A 124 4.63 -12.28 9.08
N ASN A 125 4.88 -13.44 8.53
CA ASN A 125 3.83 -14.44 8.34
C ASN A 125 3.53 -15.13 9.69
N LEU A 126 2.31 -14.94 10.19
CA LEU A 126 1.85 -15.51 11.47
C LEU A 126 1.32 -16.93 11.30
N PHE A 127 0.73 -17.22 10.13
CA PHE A 127 0.12 -18.51 9.81
C PHE A 127 0.21 -18.80 8.31
N GLY A 128 0.43 -20.05 7.94
CA GLY A 128 0.28 -20.55 6.57
C GLY A 128 1.45 -20.26 5.62
N ALA A 129 2.52 -19.61 6.11
CA ALA A 129 3.70 -19.35 5.30
C ALA A 129 4.97 -19.62 6.13
N PRO A 130 5.41 -20.89 6.19
CA PRO A 130 6.63 -21.26 6.89
C PRO A 130 7.86 -20.69 6.16
N ALA A 131 8.96 -20.56 6.90
CA ALA A 131 10.27 -20.25 6.34
C ALA A 131 10.80 -21.47 5.59
N LEU A 132 10.84 -21.40 4.27
CA LEU A 132 11.24 -22.49 3.39
C LEU A 132 12.48 -22.12 2.59
N SER A 133 13.39 -23.08 2.42
CA SER A 133 14.46 -22.99 1.42
C SER A 133 13.87 -22.96 0.00
N ALA A 134 14.68 -22.58 -0.98
CA ALA A 134 14.24 -22.55 -2.39
C ALA A 134 13.75 -23.91 -2.88
N GLU A 135 14.39 -25.00 -2.43
CA GLU A 135 14.03 -26.36 -2.81
C GLU A 135 12.70 -26.82 -2.20
N GLU A 136 12.46 -26.51 -0.93
CA GLU A 136 11.20 -26.78 -0.23
C GLU A 136 10.06 -25.93 -0.81
N PHE A 137 10.33 -24.66 -1.06
CA PHE A 137 9.37 -23.73 -1.64
C PHE A 137 8.88 -24.15 -3.03
N ALA A 138 9.75 -24.71 -3.87
CA ALA A 138 9.38 -25.21 -5.20
C ALA A 138 8.31 -26.33 -5.16
N ARG A 139 8.18 -27.03 -4.01
CA ARG A 139 7.19 -28.09 -3.79
C ARG A 139 6.02 -27.65 -2.91
N TYR A 140 6.12 -26.46 -2.36
CA TYR A 140 5.11 -25.92 -1.44
C TYR A 140 3.86 -25.44 -2.20
N LYS A 141 2.70 -25.81 -1.69
CA LYS A 141 1.40 -25.32 -2.18
C LYS A 141 0.82 -24.39 -1.16
N GLN A 142 0.79 -23.11 -1.47
CA GLN A 142 0.31 -22.11 -0.56
C GLN A 142 -1.21 -22.15 -0.44
N GLY A 143 -1.69 -22.27 0.78
CA GLY A 143 -3.11 -22.23 1.15
C GLY A 143 -3.51 -20.86 1.71
N ALA A 144 -4.11 -20.87 2.92
CA ALA A 144 -4.40 -19.66 3.67
C ALA A 144 -3.13 -19.12 4.30
N VAL A 145 -2.93 -17.81 4.23
CA VAL A 145 -1.84 -17.08 4.90
C VAL A 145 -2.40 -15.88 5.63
N LEU A 146 -1.98 -15.69 6.87
CA LEU A 146 -2.23 -14.50 7.67
C LEU A 146 -0.90 -13.89 8.08
N SER A 147 -0.73 -12.60 7.90
CA SER A 147 0.50 -11.89 8.22
C SER A 147 0.24 -10.67 9.09
N LEU A 148 1.27 -10.20 9.76
CA LEU A 148 1.34 -8.88 10.39
C LEU A 148 2.23 -7.98 9.55
N LEU A 149 1.72 -6.83 9.17
CA LEU A 149 2.42 -5.78 8.46
C LEU A 149 2.68 -4.62 9.41
N VAL A 150 3.92 -4.12 9.42
CA VAL A 150 4.29 -2.85 10.05
C VAL A 150 5.10 -2.07 9.03
N GLY A 151 4.69 -0.85 8.75
CA GLY A 151 5.36 0.05 7.82
C GLY A 151 5.63 1.42 8.44
N VAL A 152 6.68 2.08 7.99
CA VAL A 152 7.05 3.44 8.41
C VAL A 152 7.52 4.22 7.18
N THR A 153 7.03 5.44 7.04
CA THR A 153 7.53 6.42 6.07
C THR A 153 8.35 7.47 6.81
N ALA A 154 9.59 7.66 6.40
CA ALA A 154 10.47 8.68 6.96
C ALA A 154 10.43 9.95 6.09
N PRO A 155 10.41 11.16 6.68
CA PRO A 155 10.37 12.43 5.96
C PRO A 155 11.73 12.76 5.33
N THR A 156 12.10 12.03 4.29
CA THR A 156 13.41 12.14 3.61
C THR A 156 13.29 12.68 2.18
N GLY A 157 12.07 12.86 1.70
CA GLY A 157 11.79 13.35 0.35
C GLY A 157 11.98 14.86 0.20
N ASP A 158 11.94 15.30 -1.05
CA ASP A 158 12.06 16.73 -1.38
C ASP A 158 10.81 17.49 -0.92
N TYR A 159 11.01 18.34 0.06
CA TYR A 159 9.98 19.18 0.65
C TYR A 159 10.42 20.62 0.74
N GLU A 160 9.54 21.54 0.41
CA GLU A 160 9.72 22.98 0.57
C GLU A 160 8.40 23.62 1.00
N ASN A 161 8.39 24.26 2.16
CA ASN A 161 7.21 24.87 2.80
C ASN A 161 6.47 25.85 1.87
N SER A 162 7.19 26.59 1.03
CA SER A 162 6.61 27.56 0.10
C SER A 162 5.84 26.93 -1.07
N ARG A 163 5.99 25.62 -1.30
CA ARG A 163 5.35 24.89 -2.40
C ARG A 163 4.02 24.30 -1.99
N ALA A 164 3.01 24.48 -2.84
CA ALA A 164 1.71 23.85 -2.65
C ALA A 164 1.71 22.33 -2.92
N LEU A 165 2.66 21.84 -3.73
CA LEU A 165 2.88 20.41 -4.00
C LEU A 165 4.33 20.07 -3.68
N ASN A 166 4.53 18.98 -2.97
CA ASN A 166 5.83 18.46 -2.61
C ASN A 166 5.91 16.96 -2.92
N MET A 167 7.12 16.45 -3.17
CA MET A 167 7.37 15.02 -3.34
C MET A 167 7.45 14.30 -1.99
N GLY A 168 7.97 14.95 -0.95
CA GLY A 168 7.97 14.49 0.43
C GLY A 168 6.84 15.11 1.24
N ALA A 169 6.36 14.40 2.27
CA ALA A 169 5.28 14.84 3.15
C ALA A 169 5.76 15.62 4.38
N ASN A 170 7.07 15.66 4.64
CA ASN A 170 7.70 16.29 5.81
C ASN A 170 7.11 15.85 7.15
N ARG A 171 6.69 14.59 7.22
CA ARG A 171 6.14 13.99 8.45
C ARG A 171 6.39 12.50 8.47
N TRP A 172 6.51 11.95 9.66
CA TRP A 172 6.54 10.52 9.87
C TRP A 172 5.13 9.94 9.69
N ASN A 173 5.03 8.81 9.00
CA ASN A 173 3.80 8.03 8.94
C ASN A 173 4.12 6.60 9.36
N ALA A 174 3.14 5.93 9.98
CA ALA A 174 3.23 4.52 10.33
C ALA A 174 2.00 3.79 9.84
N ARG A 175 2.16 2.51 9.47
CA ARG A 175 1.09 1.62 9.04
C ARG A 175 1.15 0.33 9.82
N ILE A 176 0.00 -0.15 10.26
CA ILE A 176 -0.17 -1.50 10.81
C ILE A 176 -1.29 -2.17 10.01
N GLY A 177 -1.05 -3.40 9.58
CA GLY A 177 -2.02 -4.16 8.78
C GLY A 177 -1.98 -5.65 9.06
N LEU A 178 -3.03 -6.34 8.64
CA LEU A 178 -3.18 -7.79 8.74
C LEU A 178 -3.49 -8.37 7.34
N PRO A 179 -2.48 -8.52 6.49
CA PRO A 179 -2.66 -9.16 5.19
C PRO A 179 -3.16 -10.59 5.37
N PHE A 180 -4.27 -10.90 4.71
CA PHE A 180 -4.80 -12.25 4.60
C PHE A 180 -4.90 -12.62 3.14
N MET A 181 -4.44 -13.82 2.82
CA MET A 181 -4.52 -14.39 1.48
C MET A 181 -5.01 -15.83 1.55
N GLN A 182 -5.85 -16.22 0.62
CA GLN A 182 -6.35 -17.58 0.46
C GLN A 182 -6.29 -17.99 -1.00
N THR A 183 -5.61 -19.10 -1.29
CA THR A 183 -5.69 -19.74 -2.60
C THR A 183 -7.05 -20.41 -2.77
N LEU A 184 -7.71 -20.15 -3.89
CA LEU A 184 -9.02 -20.71 -4.24
C LEU A 184 -8.89 -21.75 -5.34
N GLY A 185 -9.58 -22.89 -5.18
CA GLY A 185 -9.54 -23.98 -6.13
C GLY A 185 -8.26 -24.82 -6.06
N ASP A 186 -8.00 -25.58 -7.12
CA ASP A 186 -6.85 -26.45 -7.22
C ASP A 186 -5.56 -25.65 -7.48
N TRP A 187 -4.46 -26.17 -6.92
CA TRP A 187 -3.14 -25.59 -7.17
C TRP A 187 -2.63 -26.03 -8.55
N ILE A 188 -2.86 -25.20 -9.56
CA ILE A 188 -2.37 -25.43 -10.93
C ILE A 188 -1.33 -24.34 -11.22
N PRO A 189 -0.05 -24.67 -11.44
CA PRO A 189 0.97 -23.69 -11.80
C PRO A 189 0.56 -22.82 -12.99
N GLY A 190 0.60 -21.50 -12.82
CA GLY A 190 0.18 -20.54 -13.85
C GLY A 190 -1.32 -20.18 -13.85
N GLU A 191 -2.18 -20.92 -13.13
CA GLU A 191 -3.65 -20.70 -13.10
C GLU A 191 -4.18 -20.57 -11.67
N ILE A 192 -3.43 -19.92 -10.78
CA ILE A 192 -3.80 -19.80 -9.38
C ILE A 192 -4.71 -18.59 -9.17
N THR A 193 -5.88 -18.82 -8.59
CA THR A 193 -6.78 -17.77 -8.12
C THR A 193 -6.58 -17.53 -6.64
N THR A 194 -6.50 -16.27 -6.21
CA THR A 194 -6.36 -15.87 -4.80
C THR A 194 -7.45 -14.90 -4.40
N LEU A 195 -7.90 -15.02 -3.15
CA LEU A 195 -8.62 -13.97 -2.43
C LEU A 195 -7.62 -13.27 -1.51
N GLU A 196 -7.50 -11.96 -1.63
CA GLU A 196 -6.57 -11.16 -0.84
C GLU A 196 -7.34 -10.04 -0.13
N ILE A 197 -7.09 -9.85 1.17
CA ILE A 197 -7.71 -8.83 2.00
C ILE A 197 -6.61 -8.21 2.85
N LEU A 198 -6.53 -6.88 2.87
CA LEU A 198 -5.55 -6.13 3.66
C LEU A 198 -6.22 -5.05 4.49
N PRO A 199 -6.81 -5.37 5.65
CA PRO A 199 -7.20 -4.35 6.61
C PRO A 199 -5.94 -3.71 7.19
N SER A 200 -5.87 -2.38 7.11
CA SER A 200 -4.75 -1.63 7.67
C SER A 200 -5.19 -0.28 8.22
N VAL A 201 -4.40 0.23 9.17
CA VAL A 201 -4.58 1.55 9.78
C VAL A 201 -3.30 2.33 9.57
N TRP A 202 -3.45 3.57 9.12
CA TRP A 202 -2.39 4.54 8.98
C TRP A 202 -2.42 5.55 10.11
N PHE A 203 -1.26 5.88 10.63
CA PHE A 203 -1.02 6.92 11.62
C PHE A 203 -0.14 7.97 10.97
N TYR A 204 -0.62 9.21 10.97
CA TYR A 204 0.10 10.33 10.37
C TYR A 204 0.65 11.22 11.47
N GLY A 205 1.95 11.50 11.41
CA GLY A 205 2.57 12.52 12.24
C GLY A 205 2.19 13.93 11.80
N ASN A 206 2.54 14.91 12.60
CA ASN A 206 2.33 16.31 12.26
C ASN A 206 3.39 16.78 11.26
N ASN A 207 2.97 17.65 10.35
CA ASN A 207 3.87 18.52 9.61
C ASN A 207 3.76 19.92 10.22
N ASP A 208 4.79 20.32 10.96
CA ASP A 208 4.76 21.56 11.75
C ASP A 208 4.63 22.81 10.88
N ASP A 209 5.06 22.74 9.63
CA ASP A 209 4.93 23.83 8.67
C ASP A 209 3.45 24.10 8.30
N TYR A 210 2.61 23.08 8.25
CA TYR A 210 1.17 23.26 8.04
C TYR A 210 0.49 23.88 9.24
N THR A 211 0.93 23.53 10.45
CA THR A 211 0.38 24.08 11.68
C THR A 211 0.65 25.59 11.78
N SER A 212 1.83 26.04 11.33
CA SER A 212 2.20 27.46 11.30
C SER A 212 1.34 28.30 10.34
N LEU A 213 0.75 27.67 9.32
CA LEU A 213 -0.14 28.32 8.35
C LEU A 213 -1.61 28.30 8.78
N GLY A 214 -1.94 27.72 9.95
CA GLY A 214 -3.32 27.63 10.47
C GLY A 214 -4.24 26.73 9.64
N LEU A 215 -3.68 25.83 8.86
CA LEU A 215 -4.40 24.83 8.10
C LEU A 215 -4.47 23.52 8.89
N ASN A 216 -5.34 23.49 9.92
CA ASN A 216 -5.68 22.25 10.66
C ASN A 216 -6.82 21.51 9.98
#